data_b939bc31ce55043af90ecfd0e9f4b298
#
_entry.id   b939bc31ce55043af90ecfd0e9f4b298
#
_cell.length_a   1.000
_cell.length_b   1.000
_cell.length_c   1.000
_cell.angle_alpha   90.00
_cell.angle_beta   90.00
_cell.angle_gamma   90.00
#
_symmetry.space_group_name_H-M   'P 1'
#
loop_
_entity.id
_entity.type
_entity.pdbx_description
1 polymer ?
#
loop_
_entity_poly.entity_id
_entity_poly.type
_entity_poly.pdbx_seq_one_letter_code
_entity_poly.pdbx_strand_id
1 'polypeptide(L)'
;MVFFLALPILSFLKHKHLFLRPILVTLAVIGVTLALTWVLTAFSGQDILALINHRYGLYIQTLLLNAMFVVIAGFTIISRGKTAAAQARMQQERIMRLMSEKKAAEFHLKFLQAQIEPHFLFNTLSTILSLMDTDSGKGKAMLMDFIRYLRISLSKTRSESSTIDEEIRLITAYLNIFKVRMEDRLEFEIQLPDNLKQHAIPPMVVQPLVENALRHGLQNKCGGGKILIRAQRAGDRIRLEIADTGRGFDTERQGGTGLSNVRARLKSIYGDTARLILEDNRPSGLKATIEIPHD
;
A
#
# COMPACT_ATOMS: atom_id res chain seq x y z
N MET A 1 -30.95 -55.72 4.04
CA MET A 1 -32.30 -55.19 3.75
C MET A 1 -32.63 -53.90 4.52
N VAL A 2 -32.24 -53.78 5.80
CA VAL A 2 -32.50 -52.57 6.64
C VAL A 2 -31.82 -51.29 6.11
N PHE A 3 -30.63 -51.39 5.47
CA PHE A 3 -29.89 -50.26 4.90
C PHE A 3 -30.55 -49.66 3.66
N PHE A 4 -31.31 -50.42 2.88
CA PHE A 4 -31.96 -49.92 1.66
C PHE A 4 -33.23 -49.08 1.92
N LEU A 5 -33.89 -49.30 3.06
CA LEU A 5 -35.08 -48.53 3.44
C LEU A 5 -34.73 -47.16 4.09
N ALA A 6 -33.47 -46.99 4.59
CA ALA A 6 -33.03 -45.75 5.19
C ALA A 6 -32.54 -44.68 4.17
N LEU A 7 -32.18 -45.12 2.95
CA LEU A 7 -31.63 -44.22 1.91
C LEU A 7 -32.63 -43.17 1.38
N PRO A 8 -33.92 -43.47 1.10
CA PRO A 8 -34.86 -42.45 0.65
C PRO A 8 -35.23 -41.42 1.73
N ILE A 9 -35.21 -41.83 3.00
CA ILE A 9 -35.49 -40.92 4.13
C ILE A 9 -34.31 -39.91 4.29
N LEU A 10 -33.07 -40.32 4.05
CA LEU A 10 -31.88 -39.51 4.07
C LEU A 10 -31.83 -38.46 2.93
N SER A 11 -32.39 -38.78 1.76
CA SER A 11 -32.41 -37.82 0.64
C SER A 11 -33.42 -36.70 0.82
N PHE A 12 -34.52 -36.94 1.50
CA PHE A 12 -35.60 -35.97 1.76
C PHE A 12 -35.17 -34.88 2.78
N LEU A 13 -34.20 -35.21 3.64
CA LEU A 13 -33.71 -34.30 4.71
C LEU A 13 -32.52 -33.44 4.29
N LYS A 14 -32.36 -33.18 3.00
CA LYS A 14 -31.15 -32.58 2.44
C LYS A 14 -30.79 -31.16 2.93
N HIS A 15 -31.67 -30.40 3.57
CA HIS A 15 -31.41 -28.98 3.79
C HIS A 15 -31.72 -28.33 5.16
N LYS A 16 -32.30 -28.96 6.18
CA LYS A 16 -32.65 -28.15 7.38
C LYS A 16 -32.16 -28.62 8.76
N HIS A 17 -31.82 -29.90 8.99
CA HIS A 17 -31.48 -30.31 10.37
C HIS A 17 -30.36 -31.36 10.42
N LEU A 18 -29.12 -30.90 10.28
CA LEU A 18 -27.91 -31.74 10.36
C LEU A 18 -27.87 -32.58 11.68
N PHE A 19 -28.41 -32.02 12.77
CA PHE A 19 -28.48 -32.69 14.08
C PHE A 19 -29.61 -33.70 14.22
N LEU A 20 -30.70 -33.57 13.45
CA LEU A 20 -31.84 -34.49 13.51
C LEU A 20 -31.62 -35.80 12.75
N ARG A 21 -30.69 -35.81 11.78
CA ARG A 21 -30.41 -37.01 10.97
C ARG A 21 -29.92 -38.20 11.78
N PRO A 22 -28.92 -38.12 12.68
CA PRO A 22 -28.50 -39.27 13.48
C PRO A 22 -29.60 -39.73 14.44
N ILE A 23 -30.40 -38.81 14.97
CA ILE A 23 -31.53 -39.16 15.84
C ILE A 23 -32.61 -39.90 15.07
N LEU A 24 -32.96 -39.48 13.85
CA LEU A 24 -33.95 -40.15 13.01
C LEU A 24 -33.47 -41.51 12.54
N VAL A 25 -32.20 -41.66 12.22
CA VAL A 25 -31.60 -42.94 11.85
C VAL A 25 -31.65 -43.92 13.03
N THR A 26 -31.33 -43.49 14.24
CA THR A 26 -31.41 -44.34 15.44
C THR A 26 -32.84 -44.72 15.81
N LEU A 27 -33.79 -43.82 15.70
CA LEU A 27 -35.22 -44.14 15.91
C LEU A 27 -35.73 -45.13 14.85
N ALA A 28 -35.32 -44.97 13.60
CA ALA A 28 -35.66 -45.92 12.54
C ALA A 28 -35.06 -47.33 12.78
N VAL A 29 -33.81 -47.41 13.22
CA VAL A 29 -33.15 -48.69 13.56
C VAL A 29 -33.83 -49.38 14.75
N ILE A 30 -34.17 -48.62 15.80
CA ILE A 30 -34.92 -49.12 16.96
C ILE A 30 -36.31 -49.62 16.52
N GLY A 31 -37.03 -48.85 15.70
CA GLY A 31 -38.33 -49.23 15.17
C GLY A 31 -38.29 -50.53 14.34
N VAL A 32 -37.29 -50.69 13.47
CA VAL A 32 -37.09 -51.87 12.67
C VAL A 32 -36.72 -53.08 13.53
N THR A 33 -35.88 -52.93 14.56
CA THR A 33 -35.52 -54.01 15.49
C THR A 33 -36.74 -54.48 16.29
N LEU A 34 -37.56 -53.54 16.77
CA LEU A 34 -38.80 -53.84 17.48
C LEU A 34 -39.83 -54.55 16.55
N ALA A 35 -40.02 -54.08 15.33
CA ALA A 35 -40.88 -54.69 14.34
C ALA A 35 -40.43 -56.14 13.96
N LEU A 36 -39.13 -56.33 13.79
CA LEU A 36 -38.56 -57.64 13.48
C LEU A 36 -38.77 -58.66 14.62
N THR A 37 -38.62 -58.22 15.87
CA THR A 37 -38.86 -59.03 17.07
C THR A 37 -40.32 -59.35 17.20
N TRP A 38 -41.24 -58.44 16.92
CA TRP A 38 -42.69 -58.67 16.94
C TRP A 38 -43.07 -59.68 15.86
N VAL A 39 -42.56 -59.62 14.63
CA VAL A 39 -42.80 -60.54 13.56
C VAL A 39 -42.29 -61.94 13.94
N LEU A 40 -41.09 -62.06 14.47
CA LEU A 40 -40.52 -63.35 14.88
C LEU A 40 -41.31 -64.02 16.01
N THR A 41 -41.88 -63.27 16.97
CA THR A 41 -42.75 -63.77 18.05
C THR A 41 -44.07 -64.22 17.51
N ALA A 42 -44.69 -63.48 16.59
CA ALA A 42 -45.96 -63.86 15.95
C ALA A 42 -45.87 -65.16 15.17
N PHE A 43 -44.71 -65.44 14.52
CA PHE A 43 -44.46 -66.66 13.76
C PHE A 43 -44.01 -67.86 14.63
N SER A 44 -43.40 -67.63 15.80
CA SER A 44 -42.84 -68.66 16.66
C SER A 44 -43.86 -69.24 17.67
N GLY A 45 -45.04 -68.58 17.84
CA GLY A 45 -46.04 -68.96 18.82
C GLY A 45 -45.59 -68.86 20.28
N GLN A 46 -44.46 -68.17 20.56
CA GLN A 46 -43.90 -68.00 21.89
C GLN A 46 -44.31 -66.63 22.45
N ASP A 47 -44.54 -66.60 23.78
CA ASP A 47 -44.84 -65.35 24.47
C ASP A 47 -43.65 -64.33 24.33
N ILE A 48 -44.00 -63.07 24.02
CA ILE A 48 -43.06 -61.96 23.87
C ILE A 48 -42.15 -61.83 25.09
N LEU A 49 -42.67 -61.95 26.30
CA LEU A 49 -41.95 -61.90 27.56
C LEU A 49 -40.88 -62.99 27.71
N ALA A 50 -41.21 -64.20 27.29
CA ALA A 50 -40.26 -65.34 27.30
C ALA A 50 -39.12 -65.14 26.30
N LEU A 51 -39.43 -64.61 25.10
CA LEU A 51 -38.43 -64.30 24.10
C LEU A 51 -37.52 -63.14 24.50
N ILE A 52 -38.02 -62.07 25.12
CA ILE A 52 -37.25 -60.97 25.66
C ILE A 52 -36.29 -61.45 26.73
N ASN A 53 -36.77 -62.27 27.67
CA ASN A 53 -35.96 -62.83 28.77
C ASN A 53 -34.84 -63.73 28.27
N HIS A 54 -35.12 -64.58 27.28
CA HIS A 54 -34.11 -65.50 26.69
C HIS A 54 -33.06 -64.77 25.85
N ARG A 55 -33.41 -63.65 25.21
CA ARG A 55 -32.50 -62.86 24.34
C ARG A 55 -32.09 -61.50 24.93
N TYR A 56 -32.23 -61.29 26.21
CA TYR A 56 -31.96 -60.04 26.90
C TYR A 56 -30.57 -59.50 26.62
N GLY A 57 -29.54 -60.35 26.55
CA GLY A 57 -28.17 -59.99 26.20
C GLY A 57 -28.03 -59.40 24.78
N LEU A 58 -28.76 -59.92 23.79
CA LEU A 58 -28.75 -59.40 22.42
C LEU A 58 -29.38 -58.01 22.32
N TYR A 59 -30.44 -57.75 23.08
CA TYR A 59 -31.07 -56.43 23.12
C TYR A 59 -30.16 -55.35 23.74
N ILE A 60 -29.51 -55.69 24.83
CA ILE A 60 -28.52 -54.78 25.44
C ILE A 60 -27.37 -54.49 24.48
N GLN A 61 -26.85 -55.52 23.83
CA GLN A 61 -25.76 -55.39 22.87
C GLN A 61 -26.14 -54.48 21.67
N THR A 62 -27.35 -54.66 21.10
CA THR A 62 -27.85 -53.80 20.02
C THR A 62 -28.08 -52.37 20.48
N LEU A 63 -28.58 -52.15 21.70
CA LEU A 63 -28.76 -50.83 22.28
C LEU A 63 -27.39 -50.09 22.47
N LEU A 64 -26.41 -50.81 23.01
CA LEU A 64 -25.05 -50.28 23.20
C LEU A 64 -24.37 -49.90 21.88
N LEU A 65 -24.50 -50.76 20.85
CA LEU A 65 -23.97 -50.49 19.50
C LEU A 65 -24.64 -49.26 18.86
N ASN A 66 -25.96 -49.13 19.00
CA ASN A 66 -26.69 -47.97 18.51
C ASN A 66 -26.25 -46.68 19.25
N ALA A 67 -26.13 -46.74 20.58
CA ALA A 67 -25.67 -45.61 21.38
C ALA A 67 -24.23 -45.16 20.97
N MET A 68 -23.33 -46.14 20.77
CA MET A 68 -21.98 -45.86 20.29
C MET A 68 -21.99 -45.21 18.90
N PHE A 69 -22.83 -45.72 17.98
CA PHE A 69 -22.97 -45.14 16.65
C PHE A 69 -23.44 -43.67 16.69
N VAL A 70 -24.44 -43.36 17.56
CA VAL A 70 -24.93 -41.97 17.73
C VAL A 70 -23.82 -41.05 18.23
N VAL A 71 -23.04 -41.51 19.22
CA VAL A 71 -21.93 -40.72 19.78
C VAL A 71 -20.87 -40.45 18.70
N ILE A 72 -20.47 -41.49 17.94
CA ILE A 72 -19.46 -41.34 16.87
C ILE A 72 -19.98 -40.40 15.75
N ALA A 73 -21.26 -40.61 15.32
CA ALA A 73 -21.85 -39.74 14.31
C ALA A 73 -21.98 -38.31 14.78
N GLY A 74 -22.38 -38.06 16.02
CA GLY A 74 -22.43 -36.74 16.61
C GLY A 74 -21.05 -36.07 16.68
N PHE A 75 -20.06 -36.81 17.15
CA PHE A 75 -18.67 -36.30 17.22
C PHE A 75 -18.11 -35.95 15.82
N THR A 76 -18.35 -36.79 14.82
CA THR A 76 -17.87 -36.54 13.45
C THR A 76 -18.54 -35.32 12.80
N ILE A 77 -19.84 -35.12 13.06
CA ILE A 77 -20.57 -33.93 12.56
C ILE A 77 -20.05 -32.65 13.21
N ILE A 78 -19.87 -32.66 14.53
CA ILE A 78 -19.40 -31.50 15.27
C ILE A 78 -17.95 -31.16 14.87
N SER A 79 -17.07 -32.19 14.76
CA SER A 79 -15.67 -31.96 14.39
C SER A 79 -15.56 -31.42 12.95
N ARG A 80 -16.30 -31.96 11.99
CA ARG A 80 -16.35 -31.44 10.61
C ARG A 80 -16.87 -30.00 10.55
N GLY A 81 -17.88 -29.66 11.35
CA GLY A 81 -18.40 -28.31 11.45
C GLY A 81 -17.34 -27.31 11.94
N LYS A 82 -16.59 -27.69 12.99
CA LYS A 82 -15.51 -26.86 13.54
C LYS A 82 -14.37 -26.67 12.54
N THR A 83 -13.94 -27.72 11.85
CA THR A 83 -12.86 -27.63 10.86
C THR A 83 -13.27 -26.78 9.65
N ALA A 84 -14.50 -26.94 9.14
CA ALA A 84 -15.02 -26.13 8.05
C ALA A 84 -15.10 -24.62 8.43
N ALA A 85 -15.58 -24.32 9.64
CA ALA A 85 -15.64 -22.95 10.14
C ALA A 85 -14.23 -22.33 10.33
N ALA A 86 -13.28 -23.12 10.83
CA ALA A 86 -11.88 -22.67 10.97
C ALA A 86 -11.24 -22.42 9.59
N GLN A 87 -11.46 -23.30 8.63
CA GLN A 87 -10.96 -23.11 7.24
C GLN A 87 -11.58 -21.88 6.58
N ALA A 88 -12.88 -21.66 6.75
CA ALA A 88 -13.54 -20.46 6.23
C ALA A 88 -12.97 -19.16 6.82
N ARG A 89 -12.69 -19.14 8.14
CA ARG A 89 -12.03 -18.00 8.80
C ARG A 89 -10.63 -17.77 8.26
N MET A 90 -9.81 -18.81 8.14
CA MET A 90 -8.45 -18.71 7.58
C MET A 90 -8.47 -18.20 6.12
N GLN A 91 -9.40 -18.66 5.31
CA GLN A 91 -9.57 -18.16 3.94
C GLN A 91 -9.96 -16.67 3.92
N GLN A 92 -10.88 -16.26 4.80
CA GLN A 92 -11.30 -14.89 4.91
C GLN A 92 -10.15 -13.97 5.36
N GLU A 93 -9.36 -14.38 6.35
CA GLU A 93 -8.16 -13.66 6.78
C GLU A 93 -7.12 -13.55 5.66
N ARG A 94 -6.91 -14.63 4.90
CA ARG A 94 -6.01 -14.64 3.75
C ARG A 94 -6.45 -13.67 2.66
N ILE A 95 -7.74 -13.64 2.35
CA ILE A 95 -8.31 -12.69 1.37
C ILE A 95 -8.12 -11.24 1.86
N MET A 96 -8.39 -10.96 3.14
CA MET A 96 -8.20 -9.65 3.72
C MET A 96 -6.73 -9.18 3.66
N ARG A 97 -5.77 -10.08 3.96
CA ARG A 97 -4.33 -9.80 3.83
C ARG A 97 -3.95 -9.48 2.39
N LEU A 98 -4.36 -10.32 1.44
CA LEU A 98 -4.08 -10.09 0.02
C LEU A 98 -4.70 -8.79 -0.50
N MET A 99 -5.90 -8.43 -0.05
CA MET A 99 -6.52 -7.14 -0.39
C MET A 99 -5.75 -5.95 0.20
N SER A 100 -5.25 -6.09 1.44
CA SER A 100 -4.43 -5.06 2.08
C SER A 100 -3.09 -4.89 1.36
N GLU A 101 -2.40 -5.99 1.02
CA GLU A 101 -1.14 -5.98 0.26
C GLU A 101 -1.34 -5.37 -1.14
N LYS A 102 -2.43 -5.75 -1.83
CA LYS A 102 -2.79 -5.16 -3.13
C LYS A 102 -3.02 -3.66 -3.02
N LYS A 103 -3.81 -3.20 -2.04
CA LYS A 103 -4.02 -1.77 -1.81
C LYS A 103 -2.71 -1.04 -1.51
N ALA A 104 -1.85 -1.61 -0.67
CA ALA A 104 -0.55 -1.03 -0.38
C ALA A 104 0.32 -0.91 -1.64
N ALA A 105 0.35 -1.94 -2.49
CA ALA A 105 1.06 -1.91 -3.77
C ALA A 105 0.47 -0.87 -4.74
N GLU A 106 -0.86 -0.76 -4.84
CA GLU A 106 -1.53 0.26 -5.66
C GLU A 106 -1.24 1.68 -5.15
N PHE A 107 -1.26 1.90 -3.82
CA PHE A 107 -0.84 3.16 -3.22
C PHE A 107 0.61 3.48 -3.53
N HIS A 108 1.49 2.48 -3.43
CA HIS A 108 2.91 2.67 -3.74
C HIS A 108 3.13 3.01 -5.21
N LEU A 109 2.44 2.33 -6.13
CA LEU A 109 2.45 2.67 -7.57
C LEU A 109 1.93 4.08 -7.85
N LYS A 110 0.80 4.46 -7.27
CA LYS A 110 0.26 5.82 -7.40
C LYS A 110 1.20 6.88 -6.82
N PHE A 111 1.83 6.58 -5.70
CA PHE A 111 2.83 7.44 -5.08
C PHE A 111 4.04 7.64 -6.00
N LEU A 112 4.58 6.55 -6.59
CA LEU A 112 5.67 6.61 -7.57
C LEU A 112 5.27 7.38 -8.83
N GLN A 113 4.05 7.19 -9.33
CA GLN A 113 3.53 7.94 -10.49
C GLN A 113 3.31 9.44 -10.20
N ALA A 114 2.93 9.78 -8.96
CA ALA A 114 2.70 11.18 -8.55
C ALA A 114 4.01 11.96 -8.31
N GLN A 115 5.15 11.29 -8.16
CA GLN A 115 6.44 11.94 -7.90
C GLN A 115 7.04 12.64 -9.11
N ILE A 116 6.65 12.27 -10.32
CA ILE A 116 7.04 12.97 -11.53
C ILE A 116 5.78 13.55 -12.13
N GLU A 117 5.68 14.88 -12.20
CA GLU A 117 4.53 15.55 -12.78
C GLU A 117 4.33 15.08 -14.24
N PRO A 118 3.21 14.40 -14.61
CA PRO A 118 3.03 13.87 -15.94
C PRO A 118 3.12 14.94 -17.03
N HIS A 119 2.62 16.13 -16.73
CA HIS A 119 2.69 17.28 -17.62
C HIS A 119 4.14 17.74 -17.90
N PHE A 120 5.03 17.70 -16.88
CA PHE A 120 6.44 17.97 -17.07
C PHE A 120 7.11 16.95 -18.01
N LEU A 121 6.77 15.64 -17.84
CA LEU A 121 7.29 14.57 -18.69
C LEU A 121 6.90 14.78 -20.15
N PHE A 122 5.60 14.94 -20.45
CA PHE A 122 5.10 15.11 -21.81
C PHE A 122 5.66 16.36 -22.46
N ASN A 123 5.68 17.48 -21.76
CA ASN A 123 6.23 18.73 -22.29
C ASN A 123 7.72 18.65 -22.57
N THR A 124 8.49 17.98 -21.70
CA THR A 124 9.93 17.80 -21.90
C THR A 124 10.22 16.93 -23.11
N LEU A 125 9.52 15.78 -23.26
CA LEU A 125 9.65 14.90 -24.42
C LEU A 125 9.25 15.59 -25.72
N SER A 126 8.16 16.34 -25.74
CA SER A 126 7.71 17.11 -26.92
C SER A 126 8.75 18.16 -27.32
N THR A 127 9.36 18.86 -26.35
CA THR A 127 10.43 19.83 -26.61
C THR A 127 11.67 19.13 -27.17
N ILE A 128 12.07 17.99 -26.58
CA ILE A 128 13.22 17.21 -27.09
C ILE A 128 12.99 16.79 -28.54
N LEU A 129 11.80 16.25 -28.88
CA LEU A 129 11.46 15.84 -30.24
C LEU A 129 11.56 17.02 -31.22
N SER A 130 10.98 18.17 -30.89
CA SER A 130 11.07 19.38 -31.72
C SER A 130 12.51 19.84 -31.92
N LEU A 131 13.34 19.76 -30.88
CA LEU A 131 14.76 20.12 -30.96
C LEU A 131 15.57 19.11 -31.77
N MET A 132 15.20 17.83 -31.78
CA MET A 132 15.89 16.84 -32.63
C MET A 132 15.81 17.19 -34.11
N ASP A 133 14.72 17.84 -34.55
CA ASP A 133 14.50 18.26 -35.94
C ASP A 133 15.19 19.61 -36.26
N THR A 134 15.30 20.52 -35.26
CA THR A 134 15.77 21.89 -35.48
C THR A 134 17.20 22.16 -35.01
N ASP A 135 17.60 21.58 -33.88
CA ASP A 135 18.94 21.67 -33.27
C ASP A 135 19.22 20.36 -32.52
N SER A 136 19.68 19.35 -33.25
CA SER A 136 19.91 17.99 -32.68
C SER A 136 20.94 18.00 -31.56
N GLY A 137 21.90 18.95 -31.53
CA GLY A 137 22.87 19.10 -30.46
C GLY A 137 22.20 19.49 -29.12
N LYS A 138 21.34 20.52 -29.14
CA LYS A 138 20.54 20.91 -27.98
C LYS A 138 19.55 19.84 -27.60
N GLY A 139 18.89 19.20 -28.55
CA GLY A 139 17.96 18.10 -28.30
C GLY A 139 18.63 16.94 -27.53
N LYS A 140 19.83 16.54 -27.99
CA LYS A 140 20.63 15.49 -27.32
C LYS A 140 21.08 15.90 -25.91
N ALA A 141 21.55 17.12 -25.73
CA ALA A 141 21.93 17.64 -24.41
C ALA A 141 20.74 17.63 -23.44
N MET A 142 19.58 18.12 -23.86
CA MET A 142 18.35 18.12 -23.07
C MET A 142 17.88 16.70 -22.72
N LEU A 143 17.98 15.75 -23.65
CA LEU A 143 17.68 14.34 -23.40
C LEU A 143 18.60 13.74 -22.34
N MET A 144 19.91 14.06 -22.38
CA MET A 144 20.86 13.59 -21.38
C MET A 144 20.54 14.16 -19.98
N ASP A 145 20.20 15.44 -19.88
CA ASP A 145 19.78 16.03 -18.60
C ASP A 145 18.46 15.44 -18.10
N PHE A 146 17.53 15.16 -19.00
CA PHE A 146 16.26 14.51 -18.64
C PHE A 146 16.48 13.06 -18.13
N ILE A 147 17.34 12.27 -18.79
CA ILE A 147 17.71 10.93 -18.30
C ILE A 147 18.39 11.02 -16.93
N ARG A 148 19.29 12.00 -16.73
CA ARG A 148 19.96 12.23 -15.44
C ARG A 148 18.96 12.59 -14.35
N TYR A 149 18.05 13.51 -14.62
CA TYR A 149 16.97 13.90 -13.70
C TYR A 149 16.12 12.68 -13.29
N LEU A 150 15.63 11.90 -14.26
CA LEU A 150 14.83 10.72 -13.98
C LEU A 150 15.57 9.68 -13.14
N ARG A 151 16.84 9.40 -13.48
CA ARG A 151 17.67 8.42 -12.77
C ARG A 151 17.85 8.82 -11.30
N ILE A 152 18.22 10.06 -11.04
CA ILE A 152 18.44 10.56 -9.68
C ILE A 152 17.11 10.63 -8.92
N SER A 153 16.05 11.15 -9.52
CA SER A 153 14.73 11.24 -8.90
C SER A 153 14.19 9.87 -8.49
N LEU A 154 14.28 8.86 -9.36
CA LEU A 154 13.82 7.50 -9.06
C LEU A 154 14.69 6.78 -8.01
N SER A 155 16.00 7.05 -7.96
CA SER A 155 16.87 6.44 -6.93
C SER A 155 16.60 7.01 -5.54
N LYS A 156 16.29 8.31 -5.43
CA LYS A 156 16.07 9.01 -4.15
C LYS A 156 14.77 8.63 -3.45
N THR A 157 13.79 8.10 -4.16
CA THR A 157 12.55 7.61 -3.55
C THR A 157 12.74 6.44 -2.60
N ARG A 158 13.90 5.78 -2.68
CA ARG A 158 14.27 4.59 -1.88
C ARG A 158 15.34 4.89 -0.83
N SER A 159 15.91 6.08 -0.82
CA SER A 159 16.99 6.45 0.09
C SER A 159 16.47 7.21 1.29
N GLU A 160 16.95 6.86 2.48
CA GLU A 160 16.62 7.58 3.73
C GLU A 160 17.41 8.88 3.88
N SER A 161 18.57 8.99 3.21
CA SER A 161 19.45 10.15 3.23
C SER A 161 19.97 10.48 1.84
N SER A 162 20.37 11.73 1.62
CA SER A 162 21.02 12.25 0.42
C SER A 162 22.13 13.19 0.84
N THR A 163 23.03 13.56 -0.08
CA THR A 163 24.01 14.63 0.15
C THR A 163 23.58 15.92 -0.52
N ILE A 164 24.15 17.05 -0.07
CA ILE A 164 23.91 18.36 -0.73
C ILE A 164 24.31 18.26 -2.22
N ASP A 165 25.43 17.63 -2.54
CA ASP A 165 25.89 17.46 -3.92
C ASP A 165 24.88 16.68 -4.78
N GLU A 166 24.30 15.61 -4.25
CA GLU A 166 23.28 14.84 -4.96
C GLU A 166 21.99 15.62 -5.21
N GLU A 167 21.54 16.42 -4.21
CA GLU A 167 20.40 17.33 -4.40
C GLU A 167 20.69 18.37 -5.46
N ILE A 168 21.88 18.96 -5.42
CA ILE A 168 22.31 19.98 -6.40
C ILE A 168 22.44 19.39 -7.81
N ARG A 169 22.94 18.16 -7.96
CA ARG A 169 22.98 17.49 -9.28
C ARG A 169 21.59 17.27 -9.85
N LEU A 170 20.63 16.83 -9.01
CA LEU A 170 19.23 16.68 -9.41
C LEU A 170 18.65 18.02 -9.90
N ILE A 171 18.85 19.08 -9.10
CA ILE A 171 18.37 20.42 -9.39
C ILE A 171 19.03 20.99 -10.65
N THR A 172 20.33 20.77 -10.83
CA THR A 172 21.05 21.22 -12.03
C THR A 172 20.45 20.60 -13.29
N ALA A 173 20.21 19.28 -13.30
CA ALA A 173 19.57 18.61 -14.41
C ALA A 173 18.16 19.16 -14.69
N TYR A 174 17.37 19.40 -13.63
CA TYR A 174 16.04 20.00 -13.72
C TYR A 174 16.09 21.43 -14.30
N LEU A 175 16.95 22.29 -13.79
CA LEU A 175 17.10 23.67 -14.25
C LEU A 175 17.61 23.77 -15.69
N ASN A 176 18.51 22.88 -16.11
CA ASN A 176 19.00 22.82 -17.50
C ASN A 176 17.83 22.54 -18.47
N ILE A 177 16.93 21.61 -18.13
CA ILE A 177 15.74 21.33 -18.93
C ILE A 177 14.87 22.60 -19.07
N PHE A 178 14.64 23.33 -17.96
CA PHE A 178 13.87 24.57 -18.00
C PHE A 178 14.59 25.69 -18.72
N LYS A 179 15.92 25.77 -18.64
CA LYS A 179 16.72 26.74 -19.38
C LYS A 179 16.56 26.60 -20.90
N VAL A 180 16.52 25.36 -21.39
CA VAL A 180 16.25 25.10 -22.82
C VAL A 180 14.82 25.56 -23.20
N ARG A 181 13.83 25.34 -22.32
CA ARG A 181 12.41 25.71 -22.57
C ARG A 181 12.13 27.20 -22.44
N MET A 182 12.83 27.89 -21.57
CA MET A 182 12.66 29.30 -21.28
C MET A 182 13.66 30.18 -21.99
N GLU A 183 14.69 29.56 -22.60
CA GLU A 183 15.76 30.25 -23.33
C GLU A 183 16.43 31.35 -22.45
N ASP A 184 16.58 32.58 -22.98
CA ASP A 184 17.20 33.70 -22.29
C ASP A 184 16.38 34.22 -21.09
N ARG A 185 15.17 33.69 -20.87
CA ARG A 185 14.31 34.08 -19.74
C ARG A 185 14.66 33.38 -18.43
N LEU A 186 15.53 32.36 -18.44
CA LEU A 186 15.98 31.70 -17.21
C LEU A 186 17.49 31.72 -17.11
N GLU A 187 17.98 32.43 -16.11
CA GLU A 187 19.35 32.30 -15.63
C GLU A 187 19.36 31.59 -14.28
N PHE A 188 20.40 30.81 -14.03
CA PHE A 188 20.63 30.25 -12.70
C PHE A 188 22.12 30.16 -12.38
N GLU A 189 22.41 30.26 -11.09
CA GLU A 189 23.75 30.15 -10.54
C GLU A 189 23.76 29.27 -9.31
N ILE A 190 24.76 28.42 -9.16
CA ILE A 190 24.90 27.49 -8.05
C ILE A 190 26.25 27.73 -7.39
N GLN A 191 26.21 28.03 -6.09
CA GLN A 191 27.37 28.30 -5.25
C GLN A 191 27.43 27.23 -4.15
N LEU A 192 28.17 26.13 -4.39
CA LEU A 192 28.35 25.04 -3.45
C LEU A 192 29.83 24.86 -3.12
N PRO A 193 30.29 25.23 -1.91
CA PRO A 193 31.65 24.96 -1.44
C PRO A 193 31.92 23.45 -1.34
N ASP A 194 33.15 23.03 -1.68
CA ASP A 194 33.54 21.62 -1.70
C ASP A 194 33.37 20.92 -0.36
N ASN A 195 33.64 21.61 0.73
CA ASN A 195 33.51 21.09 2.10
C ASN A 195 32.06 20.79 2.53
N LEU A 196 31.05 21.30 1.81
CA LEU A 196 29.64 21.05 2.09
C LEU A 196 29.01 20.00 1.18
N LYS A 197 29.69 19.58 0.11
CA LYS A 197 29.15 18.64 -0.88
C LYS A 197 28.68 17.33 -0.28
N GLN A 198 29.44 16.75 0.65
CA GLN A 198 29.17 15.44 1.23
C GLN A 198 28.31 15.51 2.49
N HIS A 199 27.86 16.71 2.89
CA HIS A 199 26.99 16.82 4.04
C HIS A 199 25.62 16.16 3.79
N ALA A 200 25.19 15.32 4.74
CA ALA A 200 23.93 14.58 4.66
C ALA A 200 22.74 15.52 4.86
N ILE A 201 21.76 15.41 3.96
CA ILE A 201 20.48 16.13 4.09
C ILE A 201 19.33 15.17 3.74
N PRO A 202 18.12 15.47 4.20
CA PRO A 202 16.95 14.70 3.79
C PRO A 202 16.76 14.79 2.27
N PRO A 203 16.47 13.68 1.58
CA PRO A 203 16.27 13.72 0.14
C PRO A 203 15.04 14.57 -0.23
N MET A 204 15.10 15.24 -1.40
CA MET A 204 14.00 16.01 -1.99
C MET A 204 13.50 17.19 -1.12
N VAL A 205 14.39 17.84 -0.35
CA VAL A 205 14.04 19.07 0.40
C VAL A 205 14.33 20.32 -0.40
N VAL A 206 15.28 20.27 -1.34
CA VAL A 206 15.67 21.41 -2.19
C VAL A 206 14.75 21.55 -3.39
N GLN A 207 14.39 20.44 -4.00
CA GLN A 207 13.59 20.40 -5.23
C GLN A 207 12.26 21.20 -5.12
N PRO A 208 11.42 21.06 -4.07
CA PRO A 208 10.19 21.83 -3.97
C PRO A 208 10.39 23.33 -3.89
N LEU A 209 11.54 23.79 -3.38
CA LEU A 209 11.85 25.22 -3.31
C LEU A 209 12.21 25.78 -4.70
N VAL A 210 12.98 25.02 -5.48
CA VAL A 210 13.31 25.38 -6.85
C VAL A 210 12.09 25.30 -7.77
N GLU A 211 11.25 24.28 -7.61
CA GLU A 211 9.98 24.20 -8.32
C GLU A 211 9.07 25.40 -8.03
N ASN A 212 9.02 25.82 -6.76
CA ASN A 212 8.27 26.99 -6.35
C ASN A 212 8.82 28.27 -7.01
N ALA A 213 10.15 28.46 -6.99
CA ALA A 213 10.82 29.59 -7.63
C ALA A 213 10.54 29.64 -9.15
N LEU A 214 10.59 28.50 -9.83
CA LEU A 214 10.28 28.44 -11.26
C LEU A 214 8.79 28.71 -11.54
N ARG A 215 7.89 27.95 -10.90
CA ARG A 215 6.45 27.96 -11.20
C ARG A 215 5.79 29.27 -10.81
N HIS A 216 6.09 29.76 -9.61
CA HIS A 216 5.44 30.94 -9.05
C HIS A 216 6.25 32.23 -9.25
N GLY A 217 7.58 32.11 -9.23
CA GLY A 217 8.47 33.25 -9.42
C GLY A 217 8.63 33.66 -10.89
N LEU A 218 9.05 32.73 -11.75
CA LEU A 218 9.62 33.07 -13.07
C LEU A 218 8.74 32.74 -14.26
N GLN A 219 8.02 31.62 -14.28
CA GLN A 219 7.26 31.16 -15.47
C GLN A 219 6.23 32.21 -15.95
N ASN A 220 5.59 32.92 -15.03
CA ASN A 220 4.56 33.91 -15.31
C ASN A 220 5.10 35.35 -15.38
N LYS A 221 6.43 35.54 -15.40
CA LYS A 221 7.07 36.86 -15.52
C LYS A 221 7.57 37.03 -16.96
N CYS A 222 7.06 38.05 -17.68
CA CYS A 222 7.38 38.28 -19.10
C CYS A 222 8.88 38.41 -19.37
N GLY A 223 9.62 39.05 -18.45
CA GLY A 223 11.07 39.24 -18.57
C GLY A 223 11.93 38.09 -18.02
N GLY A 224 11.30 37.01 -17.55
CA GLY A 224 12.05 35.92 -16.90
C GLY A 224 12.72 36.33 -15.58
N GLY A 225 13.83 35.72 -15.26
CA GLY A 225 14.62 36.06 -14.09
C GLY A 225 15.73 35.07 -13.76
N LYS A 226 16.33 35.27 -12.58
CA LYS A 226 17.46 34.48 -12.10
C LYS A 226 17.08 33.66 -10.85
N ILE A 227 17.62 32.45 -10.75
CA ILE A 227 17.61 31.65 -9.54
C ILE A 227 19.05 31.51 -9.03
N LEU A 228 19.29 31.90 -7.79
CA LEU A 228 20.55 31.69 -7.09
C LEU A 228 20.36 30.59 -6.05
N ILE A 229 21.19 29.56 -6.12
CA ILE A 229 21.24 28.48 -5.13
C ILE A 229 22.60 28.57 -4.44
N ARG A 230 22.61 28.76 -3.11
CA ARG A 230 23.83 28.88 -2.35
C ARG A 230 23.80 27.99 -1.12
N ALA A 231 24.90 27.29 -0.89
CA ALA A 231 25.15 26.59 0.37
C ALA A 231 26.27 27.33 1.13
N GLN A 232 26.10 27.55 2.43
CA GLN A 232 27.13 28.17 3.27
C GLN A 232 27.07 27.62 4.68
N ARG A 233 28.22 27.59 5.36
CA ARG A 233 28.30 27.32 6.78
C ARG A 233 28.08 28.59 7.58
N ALA A 234 27.21 28.58 8.57
CA ALA A 234 26.90 29.66 9.47
C ALA A 234 27.03 29.19 10.92
N GLY A 235 28.27 29.23 11.45
CA GLY A 235 28.58 28.70 12.78
C GLY A 235 28.44 27.16 12.84
N ASP A 236 27.54 26.71 13.68
CA ASP A 236 27.15 25.29 13.87
C ASP A 236 26.00 24.83 12.94
N ARG A 237 25.66 25.64 11.94
CA ARG A 237 24.58 25.40 11.01
C ARG A 237 25.03 25.45 9.56
N ILE A 238 24.31 24.72 8.72
CA ILE A 238 24.37 24.87 7.27
C ILE A 238 23.12 25.61 6.82
N ARG A 239 23.31 26.63 6.00
CA ARG A 239 22.27 27.36 5.30
C ARG A 239 22.28 27.00 3.83
N LEU A 240 21.12 26.56 3.34
CA LEU A 240 20.88 26.33 1.94
C LEU A 240 19.84 27.34 1.45
N GLU A 241 20.28 28.32 0.66
CA GLU A 241 19.48 29.43 0.18
C GLU A 241 19.08 29.20 -1.27
N ILE A 242 17.81 29.37 -1.58
CA ILE A 242 17.25 29.41 -2.93
C ILE A 242 16.56 30.78 -3.07
N ALA A 243 17.13 31.64 -3.90
CA ALA A 243 16.60 32.98 -4.12
C ALA A 243 16.23 33.15 -5.59
N ASP A 244 15.01 33.60 -5.86
CA ASP A 244 14.55 33.96 -7.20
C ASP A 244 14.35 35.49 -7.32
N THR A 245 14.39 35.98 -8.56
CA THR A 245 14.07 37.38 -8.89
C THR A 245 12.66 37.51 -9.48
N GLY A 246 11.74 36.65 -9.07
CA GLY A 246 10.39 36.57 -9.58
C GLY A 246 9.43 37.62 -9.08
N ARG A 247 8.15 37.27 -8.95
CA ARG A 247 7.10 38.20 -8.49
C ARG A 247 7.06 38.43 -7.00
N GLY A 248 7.83 37.67 -6.19
CA GLY A 248 7.81 37.77 -4.74
C GLY A 248 6.72 36.92 -4.09
N PHE A 249 6.50 37.21 -2.80
CA PHE A 249 5.60 36.43 -1.94
C PHE A 249 4.14 36.81 -2.18
N ASP A 250 3.33 35.87 -2.56
CA ASP A 250 1.87 36.02 -2.63
C ASP A 250 1.25 35.51 -1.32
N THR A 251 0.85 36.43 -0.44
CA THR A 251 0.30 36.13 0.89
C THR A 251 -0.97 35.30 0.87
N GLU A 252 -1.75 35.36 -0.22
CA GLU A 252 -2.97 34.58 -0.37
C GLU A 252 -2.69 33.07 -0.65
N ARG A 253 -1.46 32.71 -1.01
CA ARG A 253 -1.05 31.33 -1.39
C ARG A 253 -0.11 30.66 -0.40
N GLN A 254 -0.19 30.98 0.89
CA GLN A 254 0.68 30.46 1.96
C GLN A 254 0.65 28.92 2.14
N GLY A 255 -0.12 28.16 1.39
CA GLY A 255 -0.41 26.75 1.64
C GLY A 255 -0.04 25.76 0.52
N GLY A 256 0.93 26.05 -0.34
CA GLY A 256 1.38 25.05 -1.34
C GLY A 256 1.87 23.78 -0.65
N THR A 257 1.35 22.61 -1.08
CA THR A 257 1.69 21.29 -0.52
C THR A 257 3.20 21.01 -0.48
N GLY A 258 3.98 21.60 -1.38
CA GLY A 258 5.44 21.46 -1.44
C GLY A 258 6.18 22.03 -0.23
N LEU A 259 5.91 23.29 0.13
CA LEU A 259 6.57 23.96 1.27
C LEU A 259 6.17 23.37 2.62
N SER A 260 4.90 22.98 2.77
CA SER A 260 4.43 22.30 3.99
C SER A 260 5.08 20.93 4.17
N ASN A 261 5.29 20.19 3.09
CA ASN A 261 5.99 18.92 3.11
C ASN A 261 7.46 19.06 3.50
N VAL A 262 8.15 20.11 2.99
CA VAL A 262 9.54 20.40 3.40
C VAL A 262 9.60 20.70 4.90
N ARG A 263 8.72 21.56 5.44
CA ARG A 263 8.66 21.87 6.89
C ARG A 263 8.41 20.60 7.73
N ALA A 264 7.43 19.79 7.34
CA ALA A 264 7.09 18.56 8.04
C ALA A 264 8.28 17.59 8.04
N ARG A 265 8.98 17.45 6.91
CA ARG A 265 10.14 16.57 6.75
C ARG A 265 11.34 17.03 7.60
N LEU A 266 11.66 18.32 7.57
CA LEU A 266 12.71 18.90 8.43
C LEU A 266 12.39 18.68 9.91
N LYS A 267 11.15 18.91 10.32
CA LYS A 267 10.70 18.70 11.70
C LYS A 267 10.77 17.23 12.12
N SER A 268 10.43 16.30 11.23
CA SER A 268 10.47 14.85 11.50
C SER A 268 11.89 14.33 11.75
N ILE A 269 12.90 14.89 11.07
CA ILE A 269 14.28 14.40 11.11
C ILE A 269 15.12 15.15 12.15
N TYR A 270 14.98 16.48 12.21
CA TYR A 270 15.80 17.35 13.04
C TYR A 270 15.05 17.99 14.21
N GLY A 271 13.75 17.72 14.36
CA GLY A 271 12.93 18.39 15.39
C GLY A 271 12.90 19.90 15.18
N ASP A 272 13.10 20.63 16.28
CA ASP A 272 13.10 22.11 16.28
C ASP A 272 14.49 22.72 15.96
N THR A 273 15.49 21.87 15.68
CA THR A 273 16.85 22.35 15.35
C THR A 273 16.98 22.77 13.87
N ALA A 274 16.08 22.32 13.00
CA ALA A 274 16.03 22.73 11.60
C ALA A 274 14.80 23.59 11.31
N ARG A 275 14.93 24.51 10.35
CA ARG A 275 13.83 25.39 9.97
C ARG A 275 13.88 25.78 8.49
N LEU A 276 12.69 26.09 7.93
CA LEU A 276 12.52 26.72 6.63
C LEU A 276 12.06 28.15 6.84
N ILE A 277 12.87 29.11 6.41
CA ILE A 277 12.64 30.55 6.48
C ILE A 277 12.29 31.02 5.07
N LEU A 278 11.25 31.84 4.94
CA LEU A 278 10.85 32.49 3.70
C LEU A 278 10.91 33.99 3.88
N GLU A 279 11.61 34.68 3.00
CA GLU A 279 11.81 36.15 3.05
C GLU A 279 11.68 36.74 1.64
N ASP A 280 11.28 38.01 1.56
CA ASP A 280 11.29 38.70 0.30
C ASP A 280 12.73 38.88 -0.21
N ASN A 281 12.96 38.60 -1.48
CA ASN A 281 14.22 38.86 -2.16
C ASN A 281 14.15 40.26 -2.81
N ARG A 282 14.98 41.19 -2.36
CA ARG A 282 14.99 42.57 -2.91
C ARG A 282 15.82 42.63 -4.19
N PRO A 283 15.43 43.39 -5.23
CA PRO A 283 14.24 44.27 -5.30
C PRO A 283 12.93 43.53 -5.57
N SER A 284 12.95 42.26 -6.00
CA SER A 284 11.77 41.41 -6.24
C SER A 284 12.14 39.96 -6.16
N GLY A 285 11.18 39.11 -5.76
CA GLY A 285 11.34 37.65 -5.69
C GLY A 285 11.21 37.12 -4.27
N LEU A 286 11.47 35.83 -4.13
CA LEU A 286 11.42 35.10 -2.87
C LEU A 286 12.80 34.49 -2.56
N LYS A 287 13.17 34.51 -1.28
CA LYS A 287 14.34 33.81 -0.76
C LYS A 287 13.85 32.74 0.25
N ALA A 288 14.06 31.49 -0.09
CA ALA A 288 13.79 30.37 0.79
C ALA A 288 15.12 29.82 1.36
N THR A 289 15.22 29.77 2.68
CA THR A 289 16.42 29.31 3.39
C THR A 289 16.09 28.11 4.25
N ILE A 290 16.76 27.00 3.99
CA ILE A 290 16.80 25.83 4.88
C ILE A 290 17.99 25.99 5.81
N GLU A 291 17.75 25.94 7.12
CA GLU A 291 18.81 25.85 8.13
C GLU A 291 18.74 24.49 8.80
N ILE A 292 19.88 23.77 8.79
CA ILE A 292 20.06 22.47 9.44
C ILE A 292 21.32 22.49 10.32
N PRO A 293 21.40 21.63 11.35
CA PRO A 293 22.62 21.46 12.12
C PRO A 293 23.79 21.03 11.22
N HIS A 294 24.99 21.50 11.54
CA HIS A 294 26.23 20.98 10.99
C HIS A 294 26.82 20.05 12.02
N ASP A 295 26.67 18.73 11.83
CA ASP A 295 27.32 17.71 12.63
C ASP A 295 28.81 17.58 12.31
#